data_f20c1f114f3db73c0905b79cfedeaa0c
#
_entry.id   f20c1f114f3db73c0905b79cfedeaa0c
#
_cell.length_a   1.000
_cell.length_b   1.000
_cell.length_c   1.000
_cell.angle_alpha   90.00
_cell.angle_beta   90.00
_cell.angle_gamma   90.00
#
_symmetry.space_group_name_H-M   'P 1'
#
loop_
_entity.id
_entity.type
_entity.pdbx_description
1 polymer ?
#
loop_
_entity_poly.entity_id
_entity_poly.type
_entity_poly.pdbx_seq_one_letter_code
_entity_poly.pdbx_strand_id
1 'polypeptide(L)'
;IETAATQARAATEAVQQRRQGGDLRWMELPYADTAQVESLAEQLRGRFENFVVLGIGGSALGNIALNTAINGPFYNALRNRSTPRLF
;
A
#
# COMPACT_ATOMS: atom_id res chain seq x y z
N ILE A 1 9.26 -22.15 -33.48
CA ILE A 1 8.39 -22.22 -32.27
C ILE A 1 9.01 -21.27 -31.24
N GLU A 2 8.28 -20.23 -30.94
CA GLU A 2 8.69 -19.27 -29.91
C GLU A 2 8.57 -19.94 -28.54
N THR A 3 9.64 -19.91 -27.73
CA THR A 3 9.63 -20.54 -26.42
C THR A 3 8.93 -19.64 -25.39
N ALA A 4 8.39 -20.22 -24.32
CA ALA A 4 7.79 -19.45 -23.22
C ALA A 4 8.76 -18.42 -22.62
N ALA A 5 10.07 -18.73 -22.60
CA ALA A 5 11.10 -17.81 -22.15
C ALA A 5 11.23 -16.57 -23.06
N THR A 6 11.13 -16.75 -24.38
CA THR A 6 11.16 -15.64 -25.36
C THR A 6 9.94 -14.74 -25.20
N GLN A 7 8.75 -15.34 -25.05
CA GLN A 7 7.50 -14.60 -24.83
C GLN A 7 7.53 -13.83 -23.50
N ALA A 8 8.02 -14.43 -22.42
CA ALA A 8 8.16 -13.75 -21.14
C ALA A 8 9.11 -12.56 -21.20
N ARG A 9 10.23 -12.71 -21.93
CA ARG A 9 11.19 -11.61 -22.14
C ARG A 9 10.55 -10.46 -22.91
N ALA A 10 9.89 -10.73 -24.03
CA ALA A 10 9.20 -9.72 -24.82
C ALA A 10 8.11 -8.99 -24.00
N ALA A 11 7.34 -9.72 -23.19
CA ALA A 11 6.35 -9.12 -22.30
C ALA A 11 7.00 -8.21 -21.25
N THR A 12 8.11 -8.63 -20.65
CA THR A 12 8.86 -7.82 -19.68
C THR A 12 9.39 -6.53 -20.32
N GLU A 13 9.96 -6.63 -21.50
CA GLU A 13 10.46 -5.46 -22.25
C GLU A 13 9.32 -4.49 -22.58
N ALA A 14 8.16 -4.98 -22.99
CA ALA A 14 6.98 -4.15 -23.25
C ALA A 14 6.50 -3.42 -22.00
N VAL A 15 6.47 -4.08 -20.84
CA VAL A 15 6.13 -3.45 -19.55
C VAL A 15 7.14 -2.36 -19.20
N GLN A 16 8.44 -2.62 -19.37
CA GLN A 16 9.47 -1.62 -19.08
C GLN A 16 9.38 -0.39 -19.99
N GLN A 17 9.11 -0.59 -21.28
CA GLN A 17 8.88 0.52 -22.20
C GLN A 17 7.69 1.39 -21.81
N ARG A 18 6.57 0.78 -21.40
CA ARG A 18 5.39 1.50 -20.91
C ARG A 18 5.68 2.25 -19.61
N ARG A 19 6.45 1.64 -18.69
CA ARG A 19 6.90 2.29 -17.46
C ARG A 19 7.72 3.55 -17.77
N GLN A 20 8.70 3.45 -18.67
CA GLN A 20 9.53 4.58 -19.09
C GLN A 20 8.71 5.68 -19.79
N GLY A 21 7.66 5.31 -20.53
CA GLY A 21 6.70 6.22 -21.15
C GLY A 21 5.74 6.91 -20.17
N GLY A 22 5.75 6.53 -18.90
CA GLY A 22 4.90 7.12 -17.86
C GLY A 22 3.49 6.53 -17.75
N ASP A 23 3.17 5.47 -18.50
CA ASP A 23 1.86 4.83 -18.48
C ASP A 23 1.58 4.06 -17.17
N LEU A 24 2.63 3.61 -16.48
CA LEU A 24 2.53 2.75 -15.29
C LEU A 24 3.05 3.49 -14.05
N ARG A 25 2.54 4.69 -13.79
CA ARG A 25 3.00 5.54 -12.68
C ARG A 25 2.88 4.90 -11.30
N TRP A 26 1.93 4.00 -11.10
CA TRP A 26 1.78 3.26 -9.85
C TRP A 26 3.03 2.42 -9.49
N MET A 27 3.84 2.03 -10.48
CA MET A 27 5.10 1.31 -10.25
C MET A 27 6.19 2.19 -9.61
N GLU A 28 6.01 3.51 -9.62
CA GLU A 28 6.93 4.46 -8.99
C GLU A 28 6.57 4.75 -7.52
N LEU A 29 5.36 4.36 -7.07
CA LEU A 29 4.91 4.59 -5.69
C LEU A 29 5.87 4.07 -4.60
N PRO A 30 6.51 2.88 -4.75
CA PRO A 30 7.47 2.41 -3.75
C PRO A 30 8.72 3.31 -3.60
N TYR A 31 8.98 4.18 -4.56
CA TYR A 31 10.14 5.09 -4.58
C TYR A 31 9.73 6.54 -4.30
N ALA A 32 8.45 6.80 -4.05
CA ALA A 32 7.95 8.14 -3.75
C ALA A 32 8.44 8.63 -2.37
N ASP A 33 8.63 9.94 -2.26
CA ASP A 33 8.92 10.57 -0.98
C ASP A 33 7.72 10.47 -0.04
N THR A 34 7.91 9.96 1.16
CA THR A 34 6.88 9.76 2.19
C THR A 34 6.85 10.86 3.25
N ALA A 35 7.73 11.83 3.19
CA ALA A 35 7.90 12.85 4.23
C ALA A 35 6.61 13.59 4.62
N GLN A 36 5.76 13.92 3.64
CA GLN A 36 4.48 14.57 3.89
C GLN A 36 3.49 13.65 4.64
N VAL A 37 3.46 12.36 4.27
CA VAL A 37 2.59 11.36 4.91
C VAL A 37 3.06 11.11 6.34
N GLU A 38 4.37 11.00 6.55
CA GLU A 38 4.96 10.82 7.88
C GLU A 38 4.67 12.03 8.78
N SER A 39 4.86 13.25 8.26
CA SER A 39 4.54 14.48 8.99
C SER A 39 3.06 14.54 9.38
N LEU A 40 2.15 14.19 8.47
CA LEU A 40 0.73 14.14 8.77
C LEU A 40 0.41 13.07 9.83
N ALA A 41 1.01 11.89 9.72
CA ALA A 41 0.83 10.81 10.70
C ALA A 41 1.26 11.24 12.10
N GLU A 42 2.39 11.94 12.24
CA GLU A 42 2.84 12.49 13.52
C GLU A 42 1.87 13.55 14.08
N GLN A 43 1.34 14.43 13.24
CA GLN A 43 0.35 15.43 13.68
C GLN A 43 -0.96 14.80 14.17
N LEU A 44 -1.33 13.64 13.62
CA LEU A 44 -2.56 12.92 13.97
C LEU A 44 -2.36 11.93 15.13
N ARG A 45 -1.12 11.55 15.42
CA ARG A 45 -0.79 10.59 16.46
C ARG A 45 -1.32 11.07 17.84
N GLY A 46 -2.05 10.19 18.51
CA GLY A 46 -2.63 10.47 19.82
C GLY A 46 -3.85 11.40 19.82
N ARG A 47 -4.28 11.92 18.67
CA ARG A 47 -5.45 12.82 18.58
C ARG A 47 -6.77 12.07 18.40
N PHE A 48 -6.71 10.86 17.86
CA PHE A 48 -7.88 10.07 17.54
C PHE A 48 -7.71 8.63 18.05
N GLU A 49 -8.80 8.05 18.53
CA GLU A 49 -8.85 6.64 18.93
C GLU A 49 -9.15 5.69 17.78
N ASN A 50 -9.85 6.20 16.76
CA ASN A 50 -10.28 5.42 15.62
C ASN A 50 -9.91 6.13 14.33
N PHE A 51 -9.49 5.36 13.33
CA PHE A 51 -9.25 5.79 11.98
C PHE A 51 -10.11 4.94 11.04
N VAL A 52 -10.94 5.57 10.24
CA VAL A 52 -11.88 4.88 9.35
C VAL A 52 -11.44 5.08 7.91
N VAL A 53 -11.26 3.98 7.19
CA VAL A 53 -10.94 3.98 5.76
C VAL A 53 -12.19 3.61 4.98
N LEU A 54 -12.71 4.55 4.22
CA LEU A 54 -13.85 4.32 3.33
C LEU A 54 -13.33 3.80 1.98
N GLY A 55 -13.64 2.55 1.68
CA GLY A 55 -13.19 1.91 0.44
C GLY A 55 -13.93 0.62 0.17
N ILE A 56 -13.87 0.16 -1.07
CA ILE A 56 -14.44 -1.11 -1.50
C ILE A 56 -13.41 -1.93 -2.28
N GLY A 57 -13.42 -3.25 -2.09
CA GLY A 57 -12.50 -4.16 -2.80
C GLY A 57 -11.03 -3.81 -2.56
N GLY A 58 -10.27 -3.58 -3.62
CA GLY A 58 -8.84 -3.27 -3.55
C GLY A 58 -8.51 -2.00 -2.77
N SER A 59 -9.42 -1.05 -2.67
CA SER A 59 -9.22 0.19 -1.89
C SER A 59 -9.25 -0.04 -0.37
N ALA A 60 -9.86 -1.13 0.10
CA ALA A 60 -9.94 -1.46 1.53
C ALA A 60 -8.98 -2.59 1.91
N LEU A 61 -8.84 -3.63 1.06
CA LEU A 61 -8.09 -4.85 1.40
C LEU A 61 -6.61 -4.61 1.71
N GLY A 62 -5.95 -3.69 1.00
CA GLY A 62 -4.55 -3.35 1.24
C GLY A 62 -4.32 -2.80 2.65
N ASN A 63 -5.18 -1.91 3.11
CA ASN A 63 -5.10 -1.33 4.46
C ASN A 63 -5.35 -2.38 5.53
N ILE A 64 -6.33 -3.27 5.33
CA ILE A 64 -6.63 -4.37 6.25
C ILE A 64 -5.44 -5.33 6.33
N ALA A 65 -4.87 -5.72 5.20
CA ALA A 65 -3.73 -6.63 5.14
C ALA A 65 -2.51 -6.05 5.87
N LEU A 66 -2.16 -4.80 5.62
CA LEU A 66 -1.05 -4.11 6.27
C LEU A 66 -1.27 -3.97 7.77
N ASN A 67 -2.46 -3.51 8.18
CA ASN A 67 -2.78 -3.38 9.61
C ASN A 67 -2.70 -4.73 10.34
N THR A 68 -3.21 -5.79 9.72
CA THR A 68 -3.16 -7.14 10.29
C THR A 68 -1.74 -7.68 10.38
N ALA A 69 -0.92 -7.42 9.36
CA ALA A 69 0.48 -7.86 9.33
C ALA A 69 1.34 -7.16 10.40
N ILE A 70 1.12 -5.86 10.61
CA ILE A 70 1.93 -5.04 11.52
C ILE A 70 1.44 -5.18 12.97
N ASN A 71 0.14 -5.11 13.19
CA ASN A 71 -0.47 -4.99 14.52
C ASN A 71 -1.14 -6.28 15.01
N GLY A 72 -1.35 -7.25 14.13
CA GLY A 72 -2.07 -8.49 14.42
C GLY A 72 -3.59 -8.37 14.23
N PRO A 73 -4.28 -9.51 14.06
CA PRO A 73 -5.71 -9.54 13.70
C PRO A 73 -6.64 -9.03 14.80
N PHE A 74 -6.19 -9.03 16.06
CA PHE A 74 -6.99 -8.61 17.21
C PHE A 74 -6.63 -7.23 17.76
N TYR A 75 -5.84 -6.45 17.03
CA TYR A 75 -5.34 -5.17 17.50
C TYR A 75 -6.44 -4.21 17.94
N ASN A 76 -7.55 -4.15 17.21
CA ASN A 76 -8.68 -3.29 17.55
C ASN A 76 -9.37 -3.65 18.88
N ALA A 77 -9.19 -4.87 19.37
CA ALA A 77 -9.73 -5.31 20.66
C ALA A 77 -8.82 -4.99 21.86
N LEU A 78 -7.57 -4.60 21.63
CA LEU A 78 -6.64 -4.26 22.70
C LEU A 78 -7.05 -2.97 23.41
N ARG A 79 -6.90 -2.94 24.74
CA ARG A 79 -7.17 -1.73 25.55
C ARG A 79 -6.06 -0.70 25.44
N ASN A 80 -4.81 -1.15 25.54
CA ASN A 80 -3.63 -0.29 25.45
C ASN A 80 -3.01 -0.43 24.07
N ARG A 81 -3.19 0.59 23.24
CA ARG A 81 -2.70 0.65 21.85
C ARG A 81 -1.80 1.86 21.68
N SER A 82 -0.79 1.71 20.86
CA SER A 82 0.12 2.80 20.47
C SER A 82 -0.40 3.63 19.31
N THR A 83 -1.34 3.07 18.53
CA THR A 83 -1.94 3.74 17.37
C THR A 83 -3.47 3.59 17.40
N PRO A 84 -4.22 4.41 16.64
CA PRO A 84 -5.67 4.28 16.52
C PRO A 84 -6.12 2.89 16.06
N ARG A 85 -7.36 2.53 16.35
CA ARG A 85 -8.01 1.41 15.67
C ARG A 85 -8.22 1.76 14.21
N LEU A 86 -8.10 0.77 13.34
CA LEU A 86 -8.39 0.92 11.92
C LEU A 86 -9.68 0.16 11.57
N PHE A 87 -10.61 0.85 10.91
CA PHE A 87 -11.88 0.30 10.43
C PHE A 87 -12.08 0.60 8.95
#